data_7c1e9b7add1af599350a8dafa8f72073
#
_entry.id   7c1e9b7add1af599350a8dafa8f72073
#
_cell.length_a   1.000
_cell.length_b   1.000
_cell.length_c   1.000
_cell.angle_alpha   90.00
_cell.angle_beta   90.00
_cell.angle_gamma   90.00
#
_symmetry.space_group_name_H-M   'P 1'
#
loop_
_entity.id
_entity.type
_entity.pdbx_description
1 polymer ?
#
loop_
_entity_poly.entity_id
_entity_poly.type
_entity_poly.pdbx_seq_one_letter_code
_entity_poly.pdbx_strand_id
1 'polypeptide(L)'
;APKDELYHREQWRDPYPETEMQRMQDLIDTSKENKVDFVFSLSPGIDIRFDGAEGEADYQALVKKCQSLYDMGVRSFAIFFDDIENKDGKKQAELLNRFNKEFIQAKGDIKPLITVPTEYDSNVMGLASTVNKYTKEFAATLDKSIKVLWTGSAVVPEGIDVANAQKVKEVYGDRMGIWWNYPCTDYITEKLALGPIYGLDKGLENEVDFLVMNPMEHAELSKITLATGADYAWNTAAYDYEKSFETAIDELYGELAPYMYTFANHSSRLVAGWASTGRADAPAVRELMDTTMKKVARGEDATKEIEALNQEFDQMVLAADTLKAKLPAEELSHCS
;
A
#
# COMPACT_ATOMS: atom_id res chain seq x y z
N ALA A 1 -6.26 3.30 -6.57
CA ALA A 1 -6.81 4.49 -7.23
C ALA A 1 -6.12 5.74 -6.70
N PRO A 2 -5.51 6.53 -7.54
CA PRO A 2 -4.84 7.75 -7.11
C PRO A 2 -5.85 8.75 -6.56
N LYS A 3 -5.59 9.33 -5.39
CA LYS A 3 -6.52 10.28 -4.73
C LYS A 3 -6.63 11.63 -5.46
N ASP A 4 -5.70 11.95 -6.30
CA ASP A 4 -5.66 13.14 -7.14
C ASP A 4 -6.42 12.95 -8.47
N GLU A 5 -6.87 11.72 -8.76
CA GLU A 5 -7.71 11.46 -9.92
C GLU A 5 -9.13 12.01 -9.69
N LEU A 6 -9.52 12.97 -10.52
CA LEU A 6 -10.70 13.80 -10.33
C LEU A 6 -12.02 13.00 -10.25
N TYR A 7 -12.19 12.02 -11.13
CA TYR A 7 -13.42 11.21 -11.23
C TYR A 7 -13.49 10.07 -10.19
N HIS A 8 -12.41 9.81 -9.50
CA HIS A 8 -12.37 8.87 -8.39
C HIS A 8 -12.91 9.47 -7.08
N ARG A 9 -12.68 10.77 -6.85
CA ARG A 9 -12.95 11.41 -5.56
C ARG A 9 -13.79 12.67 -5.67
N GLU A 10 -13.30 13.75 -6.29
CA GLU A 10 -13.98 15.05 -6.31
C GLU A 10 -15.22 15.07 -7.19
N GLN A 11 -15.11 14.52 -8.39
CA GLN A 11 -16.20 14.40 -9.37
C GLN A 11 -16.68 12.93 -9.50
N TRP A 12 -16.75 12.23 -8.38
CA TRP A 12 -17.08 10.81 -8.38
C TRP A 12 -18.45 10.48 -8.96
N ARG A 13 -19.37 11.46 -9.01
CA ARG A 13 -20.71 11.30 -9.62
C ARG A 13 -20.67 11.33 -11.14
N ASP A 14 -19.66 12.01 -11.71
CA ASP A 14 -19.57 12.20 -13.15
C ASP A 14 -19.01 10.96 -13.85
N PRO A 15 -19.46 10.66 -15.08
CA PRO A 15 -18.86 9.59 -15.85
C PRO A 15 -17.42 9.94 -16.22
N TYR A 16 -16.58 8.91 -16.36
CA TYR A 16 -15.23 9.10 -16.89
C TYR A 16 -15.30 9.58 -18.37
N PRO A 17 -14.38 10.47 -18.79
CA PRO A 17 -14.19 10.79 -20.20
C PRO A 17 -13.87 9.53 -21.04
N GLU A 18 -14.19 9.58 -22.34
CA GLU A 18 -13.96 8.45 -23.24
C GLU A 18 -12.49 7.99 -23.28
N THR A 19 -11.55 8.95 -23.21
CA THR A 19 -10.11 8.67 -23.17
C THR A 19 -9.71 7.86 -21.93
N GLU A 20 -10.25 8.21 -20.75
CA GLU A 20 -9.99 7.49 -19.50
C GLU A 20 -10.71 6.13 -19.48
N MET A 21 -11.89 6.04 -20.07
CA MET A 21 -12.59 4.76 -20.22
C MET A 21 -11.79 3.79 -21.10
N GLN A 22 -11.20 4.29 -22.22
CA GLN A 22 -10.36 3.47 -23.08
C GLN A 22 -9.09 2.99 -22.32
N ARG A 23 -8.43 3.88 -21.60
CA ARG A 23 -7.27 3.52 -20.77
C ARG A 23 -7.62 2.47 -19.70
N MET A 24 -8.77 2.60 -19.05
CA MET A 24 -9.25 1.59 -18.12
C MET A 24 -9.55 0.26 -18.80
N GLN A 25 -10.10 0.28 -20.02
CA GLN A 25 -10.33 -0.95 -20.79
C GLN A 25 -9.01 -1.69 -21.07
N ASP A 26 -7.98 -0.96 -21.49
CA ASP A 26 -6.66 -1.53 -21.75
C ASP A 26 -6.06 -2.17 -20.49
N LEU A 27 -6.22 -1.52 -19.32
CA LEU A 27 -5.79 -2.07 -18.02
C LEU A 27 -6.59 -3.31 -17.61
N ILE A 28 -7.91 -3.30 -17.81
CA ILE A 28 -8.79 -4.44 -17.52
C ILE A 28 -8.40 -5.64 -18.38
N ASP A 29 -8.20 -5.44 -19.68
CA ASP A 29 -7.83 -6.49 -20.62
C ASP A 29 -6.44 -7.06 -20.33
N THR A 30 -5.46 -6.19 -20.09
CA THR A 30 -4.10 -6.59 -19.67
C THR A 30 -4.13 -7.38 -18.35
N SER A 31 -4.89 -6.92 -17.37
CA SER A 31 -5.06 -7.64 -16.10
C SER A 31 -5.62 -9.03 -16.31
N LYS A 32 -6.65 -9.16 -17.13
CA LYS A 32 -7.29 -10.43 -17.47
C LYS A 32 -6.34 -11.38 -18.20
N GLU A 33 -5.57 -10.89 -19.16
CA GLU A 33 -4.54 -11.68 -19.88
C GLU A 33 -3.48 -12.22 -18.91
N ASN A 34 -3.09 -11.44 -17.93
CA ASN A 34 -2.11 -11.81 -16.92
C ASN A 34 -2.73 -12.52 -15.69
N LYS A 35 -4.02 -12.88 -15.73
CA LYS A 35 -4.74 -13.53 -14.61
C LYS A 35 -4.70 -12.73 -13.30
N VAL A 36 -4.71 -11.42 -13.41
CA VAL A 36 -4.79 -10.47 -12.30
C VAL A 36 -6.19 -9.85 -12.30
N ASP A 37 -6.78 -9.69 -11.13
CA ASP A 37 -8.05 -8.99 -11.00
C ASP A 37 -7.85 -7.48 -11.00
N PHE A 38 -8.51 -6.80 -11.91
CA PHE A 38 -8.63 -5.35 -11.85
C PHE A 38 -9.68 -4.98 -10.80
N VAL A 39 -9.26 -4.30 -9.72
CA VAL A 39 -10.16 -3.80 -8.68
C VAL A 39 -10.48 -2.32 -8.94
N PHE A 40 -11.72 -2.01 -9.28
CA PHE A 40 -12.17 -0.63 -9.37
C PHE A 40 -12.52 -0.10 -7.97
N SER A 41 -11.88 0.98 -7.56
CA SER A 41 -12.19 1.67 -6.30
C SER A 41 -12.80 3.05 -6.54
N LEU A 42 -13.62 3.53 -5.61
CA LEU A 42 -14.24 4.85 -5.62
C LEU A 42 -14.26 5.44 -4.20
N SER A 43 -13.95 6.73 -4.05
CA SER A 43 -13.92 7.44 -2.77
C SER A 43 -14.98 8.56 -2.74
N PRO A 44 -16.27 8.24 -2.54
CA PRO A 44 -17.34 9.22 -2.58
C PRO A 44 -17.50 10.04 -1.29
N GLY A 45 -16.69 9.73 -0.25
CA GLY A 45 -16.90 10.17 1.13
C GLY A 45 -16.82 11.67 1.37
N ILE A 46 -16.18 12.45 0.48
CA ILE A 46 -16.03 13.90 0.66
C ILE A 46 -17.38 14.60 0.80
N ASP A 47 -18.36 14.23 -0.03
CA ASP A 47 -19.61 14.95 -0.17
C ASP A 47 -20.83 14.07 -0.41
N ILE A 48 -20.74 12.76 -0.22
CA ILE A 48 -21.85 11.83 -0.40
C ILE A 48 -22.96 12.13 0.63
N ARG A 49 -24.18 12.20 0.16
CA ARG A 49 -25.38 12.36 0.97
C ARG A 49 -26.03 10.99 1.20
N PHE A 50 -26.56 10.78 2.38
CA PHE A 50 -27.10 9.48 2.74
C PHE A 50 -28.65 9.49 2.79
N ASP A 51 -29.27 10.64 2.98
CA ASP A 51 -30.70 10.74 3.29
C ASP A 51 -31.50 11.45 2.21
N GLY A 52 -32.78 11.14 2.15
CA GLY A 52 -33.75 11.83 1.29
C GLY A 52 -33.53 11.63 -0.21
N ALA A 53 -34.12 12.51 -1.02
CA ALA A 53 -34.01 12.42 -2.47
C ALA A 53 -32.57 12.64 -3.00
N GLU A 54 -31.80 13.47 -2.31
CA GLU A 54 -30.39 13.71 -2.65
C GLU A 54 -29.50 12.51 -2.36
N GLY A 55 -29.73 11.82 -1.20
CA GLY A 55 -29.03 10.60 -0.90
C GLY A 55 -29.34 9.47 -1.87
N GLU A 56 -30.61 9.36 -2.29
CA GLU A 56 -30.98 8.41 -3.33
C GLU A 56 -30.32 8.74 -4.69
N ALA A 57 -30.25 10.00 -5.07
CA ALA A 57 -29.56 10.43 -6.31
C ALA A 57 -28.06 10.08 -6.27
N ASP A 58 -27.40 10.28 -5.12
CA ASP A 58 -26.01 9.94 -4.91
C ASP A 58 -25.78 8.41 -4.98
N TYR A 59 -26.65 7.63 -4.36
CA TYR A 59 -26.59 6.18 -4.46
C TYR A 59 -26.76 5.68 -5.90
N GLN A 60 -27.67 6.25 -6.67
CA GLN A 60 -27.85 5.90 -8.07
C GLN A 60 -26.65 6.31 -8.94
N ALA A 61 -26.00 7.44 -8.65
CA ALA A 61 -24.76 7.83 -9.32
C ALA A 61 -23.63 6.83 -9.06
N LEU A 62 -23.47 6.39 -7.80
CA LEU A 62 -22.53 5.34 -7.40
C LEU A 62 -22.77 4.04 -8.19
N VAL A 63 -24.01 3.55 -8.18
CA VAL A 63 -24.39 2.32 -8.89
C VAL A 63 -24.15 2.46 -10.39
N LYS A 64 -24.53 3.58 -11.00
CA LYS A 64 -24.35 3.84 -12.43
C LYS A 64 -22.88 3.80 -12.84
N LYS A 65 -22.00 4.44 -12.05
CA LYS A 65 -20.56 4.43 -12.33
C LYS A 65 -20.00 3.01 -12.22
N CYS A 66 -20.30 2.28 -11.15
CA CYS A 66 -19.85 0.89 -11.00
C CYS A 66 -20.43 -0.03 -12.07
N GLN A 67 -21.68 0.21 -12.54
CA GLN A 67 -22.28 -0.55 -13.63
C GLN A 67 -21.50 -0.38 -14.93
N SER A 68 -21.06 0.84 -15.27
CA SER A 68 -20.26 1.05 -16.48
C SER A 68 -18.94 0.27 -16.46
N LEU A 69 -18.28 0.19 -15.32
CA LEU A 69 -17.05 -0.60 -15.16
C LEU A 69 -17.33 -2.12 -15.15
N TYR A 70 -18.45 -2.55 -14.58
CA TYR A 70 -18.90 -3.94 -14.65
C TYR A 70 -19.12 -4.39 -16.10
N ASP A 71 -19.76 -3.54 -16.92
CA ASP A 71 -20.01 -3.79 -18.33
C ASP A 71 -18.70 -3.91 -19.14
N MET A 72 -17.65 -3.22 -18.72
CA MET A 72 -16.29 -3.36 -19.27
C MET A 72 -15.55 -4.63 -18.82
N GLY A 73 -16.08 -5.38 -17.86
CA GLY A 73 -15.50 -6.63 -17.40
C GLY A 73 -14.93 -6.62 -15.98
N VAL A 74 -15.02 -5.52 -15.24
CA VAL A 74 -14.59 -5.46 -13.82
C VAL A 74 -15.46 -6.40 -12.98
N ARG A 75 -14.83 -7.17 -12.10
CA ARG A 75 -15.50 -8.12 -11.18
C ARG A 75 -15.06 -7.94 -9.72
N SER A 76 -14.31 -6.90 -9.43
CA SER A 76 -13.88 -6.55 -8.08
C SER A 76 -14.05 -5.05 -7.86
N PHE A 77 -14.70 -4.68 -6.77
CA PHE A 77 -15.04 -3.29 -6.45
C PHE A 77 -14.65 -2.94 -5.02
N ALA A 78 -14.29 -1.68 -4.82
CA ALA A 78 -14.00 -1.12 -3.50
C ALA A 78 -14.65 0.27 -3.34
N ILE A 79 -15.15 0.56 -2.14
CA ILE A 79 -15.69 1.88 -1.79
C ILE A 79 -14.94 2.35 -0.55
N PHE A 80 -14.31 3.53 -0.64
CA PHE A 80 -13.42 4.06 0.38
C PHE A 80 -14.00 5.30 1.05
N PHE A 81 -13.80 5.41 2.38
CA PHE A 81 -14.20 6.54 3.21
C PHE A 81 -13.04 7.11 4.02
N ASP A 82 -11.82 6.84 3.58
CA ASP A 82 -10.61 7.38 4.20
C ASP A 82 -10.44 8.88 3.95
N ASP A 83 -9.74 9.55 4.86
CA ASP A 83 -9.33 10.96 4.79
C ASP A 83 -10.48 11.94 4.50
N ILE A 84 -11.58 11.78 5.22
CA ILE A 84 -12.75 12.68 5.18
C ILE A 84 -13.05 13.24 6.56
N GLU A 85 -13.56 14.47 6.61
CA GLU A 85 -13.92 15.14 7.86
C GLU A 85 -15.28 14.72 8.40
N ASN A 86 -16.27 14.63 7.53
CA ASN A 86 -17.65 14.31 7.89
C ASN A 86 -17.87 12.80 7.92
N LYS A 87 -17.77 12.20 9.09
CA LYS A 87 -17.87 10.76 9.30
C LYS A 87 -19.12 10.35 10.06
N ASP A 88 -19.89 9.45 9.49
CA ASP A 88 -21.00 8.76 10.13
C ASP A 88 -20.88 7.25 9.88
N GLY A 89 -20.37 6.53 10.88
CA GLY A 89 -20.06 5.10 10.74
C GLY A 89 -21.27 4.25 10.42
N LYS A 90 -22.43 4.58 11.00
CA LYS A 90 -23.66 3.84 10.74
C LYS A 90 -24.15 4.05 9.31
N LYS A 91 -24.25 5.31 8.86
CA LYS A 91 -24.73 5.63 7.50
C LYS A 91 -23.80 5.12 6.40
N GLN A 92 -22.49 5.21 6.60
CA GLN A 92 -21.51 4.63 5.68
C GLN A 92 -21.69 3.11 5.56
N ALA A 93 -21.84 2.40 6.69
CA ALA A 93 -22.08 0.96 6.69
C ALA A 93 -23.43 0.59 6.06
N GLU A 94 -24.50 1.34 6.32
CA GLU A 94 -25.83 1.14 5.69
C GLU A 94 -25.75 1.30 4.16
N LEU A 95 -25.04 2.32 3.66
CA LEU A 95 -24.80 2.52 2.23
C LEU A 95 -24.06 1.32 1.62
N LEU A 96 -22.95 0.89 2.26
CA LEU A 96 -22.16 -0.25 1.82
C LEU A 96 -22.99 -1.54 1.81
N ASN A 97 -23.82 -1.78 2.83
CA ASN A 97 -24.71 -2.94 2.88
C ASN A 97 -25.74 -2.92 1.76
N ARG A 98 -26.34 -1.75 1.47
CA ARG A 98 -27.27 -1.59 0.35
C ARG A 98 -26.56 -1.89 -0.97
N PHE A 99 -25.39 -1.30 -1.22
CA PHE A 99 -24.61 -1.53 -2.43
C PHE A 99 -24.17 -3.00 -2.57
N ASN A 100 -23.73 -3.60 -1.46
CA ASN A 100 -23.36 -5.01 -1.42
C ASN A 100 -24.54 -5.91 -1.83
N LYS A 101 -25.72 -5.66 -1.29
CA LYS A 101 -26.93 -6.44 -1.58
C LYS A 101 -27.45 -6.21 -3.00
N GLU A 102 -27.64 -4.92 -3.37
CA GLU A 102 -28.37 -4.54 -4.59
C GLU A 102 -27.48 -4.59 -5.85
N PHE A 103 -26.14 -4.45 -5.70
CA PHE A 103 -25.21 -4.47 -6.82
C PHE A 103 -24.28 -5.71 -6.78
N ILE A 104 -23.47 -5.88 -5.72
CA ILE A 104 -22.45 -6.93 -5.67
C ILE A 104 -23.09 -8.31 -5.69
N GLN A 105 -23.95 -8.62 -4.73
CA GLN A 105 -24.58 -9.95 -4.61
C GLN A 105 -25.60 -10.23 -5.72
N ALA A 106 -26.31 -9.17 -6.17
CA ALA A 106 -27.32 -9.33 -7.23
C ALA A 106 -26.75 -9.75 -8.58
N LYS A 107 -25.48 -9.45 -8.87
CA LYS A 107 -24.79 -9.87 -10.10
C LYS A 107 -24.33 -11.34 -10.02
N GLY A 108 -23.97 -11.84 -8.86
CA GLY A 108 -23.60 -13.24 -8.61
C GLY A 108 -22.20 -13.66 -9.09
N ASP A 109 -21.51 -12.80 -9.84
CA ASP A 109 -20.16 -13.04 -10.39
C ASP A 109 -19.12 -11.98 -9.94
N ILE A 110 -19.50 -11.11 -9.02
CA ILE A 110 -18.62 -10.10 -8.43
C ILE A 110 -18.00 -10.63 -7.13
N LYS A 111 -16.72 -10.35 -6.91
CA LYS A 111 -16.00 -10.69 -5.68
C LYS A 111 -16.51 -9.86 -4.48
N PRO A 112 -16.26 -10.29 -3.24
CA PRO A 112 -16.66 -9.54 -2.06
C PRO A 112 -16.23 -8.08 -2.12
N LEU A 113 -17.14 -7.16 -1.78
CA LEU A 113 -16.86 -5.73 -1.70
C LEU A 113 -15.75 -5.46 -0.70
N ILE A 114 -14.85 -4.53 -1.04
CA ILE A 114 -13.76 -4.07 -0.18
C ILE A 114 -14.07 -2.64 0.27
N THR A 115 -13.76 -2.29 1.51
CA THR A 115 -13.90 -0.93 2.02
C THR A 115 -12.74 -0.50 2.91
N VAL A 116 -12.50 0.81 2.94
CA VAL A 116 -11.68 1.48 3.96
C VAL A 116 -12.62 2.38 4.77
N PRO A 117 -12.77 2.18 6.09
CA PRO A 117 -13.54 3.10 6.94
C PRO A 117 -12.79 4.41 7.14
N THR A 118 -13.46 5.47 7.64
CA THR A 118 -12.80 6.74 7.97
C THR A 118 -11.82 6.60 9.14
N GLU A 119 -12.12 5.74 10.11
CA GLU A 119 -11.19 5.37 11.18
C GLU A 119 -10.49 4.07 10.80
N TYR A 120 -9.35 4.16 10.09
CA TYR A 120 -8.68 3.03 9.46
C TYR A 120 -7.35 2.63 10.11
N ASP A 121 -6.92 3.30 11.17
CA ASP A 121 -5.76 2.88 11.98
C ASP A 121 -6.13 2.74 13.46
N SER A 122 -5.34 1.96 14.21
CA SER A 122 -5.64 1.61 15.59
C SER A 122 -5.71 2.81 16.53
N ASN A 123 -4.94 3.88 16.28
CA ASN A 123 -4.95 5.07 17.11
C ASN A 123 -6.27 5.83 16.94
N VAL A 124 -6.68 6.10 15.69
CA VAL A 124 -7.95 6.79 15.40
C VAL A 124 -9.17 5.93 15.70
N MET A 125 -9.06 4.60 15.72
CA MET A 125 -10.10 3.67 16.20
C MET A 125 -10.28 3.69 17.72
N GLY A 126 -9.28 4.19 18.46
CA GLY A 126 -9.27 4.20 19.93
C GLY A 126 -8.89 2.86 20.57
N LEU A 127 -8.21 1.96 19.87
CA LEU A 127 -7.93 0.59 20.36
C LEU A 127 -6.98 0.54 21.56
N ALA A 128 -6.26 1.60 21.84
CA ALA A 128 -5.40 1.69 23.03
C ALA A 128 -6.20 1.87 24.35
N SER A 129 -7.45 2.33 24.27
CA SER A 129 -8.27 2.63 25.46
C SER A 129 -9.72 2.18 25.31
N THR A 130 -10.48 2.92 24.53
CA THR A 130 -11.91 2.64 24.28
C THR A 130 -12.21 2.86 22.81
N VAL A 131 -12.68 1.82 22.14
CA VAL A 131 -13.10 1.91 20.72
C VAL A 131 -14.07 3.06 20.52
N ASN A 132 -13.79 3.92 19.56
CA ASN A 132 -14.56 5.11 19.27
C ASN A 132 -15.99 4.77 18.79
N LYS A 133 -16.89 5.73 18.96
CA LYS A 133 -18.31 5.58 18.55
C LYS A 133 -18.43 5.25 17.07
N TYR A 134 -17.71 5.98 16.20
CA TYR A 134 -17.71 5.74 14.76
C TYR A 134 -17.38 4.27 14.44
N THR A 135 -16.22 3.79 14.93
CA THR A 135 -15.76 2.42 14.69
C THR A 135 -16.75 1.38 15.20
N LYS A 136 -17.33 1.58 16.40
CA LYS A 136 -18.36 0.68 16.96
C LYS A 136 -19.61 0.60 16.08
N GLU A 137 -20.14 1.75 15.66
CA GLU A 137 -21.35 1.82 14.84
C GLU A 137 -21.10 1.24 13.44
N PHE A 138 -19.97 1.57 12.82
CA PHE A 138 -19.58 1.04 11.52
C PHE A 138 -19.46 -0.49 11.57
N ALA A 139 -18.66 -1.03 12.50
CA ALA A 139 -18.41 -2.47 12.60
C ALA A 139 -19.67 -3.28 12.94
N ALA A 140 -20.52 -2.75 13.83
CA ALA A 140 -21.77 -3.40 14.23
C ALA A 140 -22.83 -3.41 13.12
N THR A 141 -22.82 -2.42 12.22
CA THR A 141 -23.80 -2.28 11.13
C THR A 141 -23.36 -2.99 9.88
N LEU A 142 -22.05 -3.00 9.57
CA LEU A 142 -21.49 -3.49 8.30
C LEU A 142 -21.73 -4.98 8.10
N ASP A 143 -22.24 -5.35 6.93
CA ASP A 143 -22.41 -6.76 6.50
C ASP A 143 -21.09 -7.54 6.56
N LYS A 144 -21.16 -8.76 7.10
CA LYS A 144 -19.97 -9.59 7.36
C LYS A 144 -19.24 -10.08 6.10
N SER A 145 -19.88 -10.04 4.94
CA SER A 145 -19.26 -10.41 3.66
C SER A 145 -18.38 -9.30 3.08
N ILE A 146 -18.47 -8.06 3.60
CA ILE A 146 -17.66 -6.93 3.14
C ILE A 146 -16.29 -6.98 3.81
N LYS A 147 -15.23 -6.91 3.01
CA LYS A 147 -13.85 -6.89 3.46
C LYS A 147 -13.44 -5.48 3.92
N VAL A 148 -12.71 -5.39 5.02
CA VAL A 148 -12.31 -4.11 5.65
C VAL A 148 -10.80 -3.98 5.65
N LEU A 149 -10.27 -2.86 5.17
CA LEU A 149 -8.86 -2.53 5.20
C LEU A 149 -8.49 -1.67 6.41
N TRP A 150 -7.28 -1.90 6.92
CA TRP A 150 -6.71 -1.26 8.09
C TRP A 150 -5.20 -1.08 7.90
N THR A 151 -4.61 0.03 8.35
CA THR A 151 -3.21 0.38 8.06
C THR A 151 -2.21 0.04 9.17
N GLY A 152 -2.66 -0.44 10.31
CA GLY A 152 -1.79 -0.71 11.46
C GLY A 152 -2.04 0.24 12.62
N SER A 153 -1.02 0.46 13.44
CA SER A 153 -1.10 1.36 14.61
C SER A 153 -1.24 2.84 14.23
N ALA A 154 -0.86 3.21 13.02
CA ALA A 154 -0.92 4.55 12.45
C ALA A 154 -1.16 4.46 10.94
N VAL A 155 -1.28 5.58 10.24
CA VAL A 155 -1.38 5.65 8.77
C VAL A 155 -0.16 4.99 8.11
N VAL A 156 1.05 5.29 8.60
CA VAL A 156 2.32 4.69 8.16
C VAL A 156 3.08 4.20 9.40
N PRO A 157 2.80 2.98 9.88
CA PRO A 157 3.48 2.44 11.04
C PRO A 157 4.85 1.85 10.67
N GLU A 158 5.74 1.70 11.66
CA GLU A 158 7.01 0.99 11.48
C GLU A 158 6.81 -0.51 11.21
N GLY A 159 5.73 -1.07 11.73
CA GLY A 159 5.38 -2.47 11.57
C GLY A 159 3.99 -2.77 12.09
N ILE A 160 3.54 -3.99 11.84
CA ILE A 160 2.31 -4.55 12.36
C ILE A 160 2.64 -5.87 13.05
N ASP A 161 2.36 -5.95 14.35
CA ASP A 161 2.47 -7.17 15.13
C ASP A 161 1.12 -7.92 15.23
N VAL A 162 1.21 -9.19 15.57
CA VAL A 162 0.06 -10.07 15.78
C VAL A 162 -0.89 -9.54 16.85
N ALA A 163 -0.38 -8.97 17.94
CA ALA A 163 -1.21 -8.49 19.04
C ALA A 163 -2.07 -7.28 18.63
N ASN A 164 -1.53 -6.41 17.78
CA ASN A 164 -2.28 -5.28 17.24
C ASN A 164 -3.36 -5.77 16.27
N ALA A 165 -3.03 -6.71 15.37
CA ALA A 165 -3.99 -7.32 14.45
C ALA A 165 -5.15 -8.03 15.19
N GLN A 166 -4.86 -8.75 16.27
CA GLN A 166 -5.88 -9.42 17.10
C GLN A 166 -6.89 -8.44 17.68
N LYS A 167 -6.45 -7.27 18.16
CA LYS A 167 -7.37 -6.22 18.65
C LYS A 167 -8.32 -5.71 17.57
N VAL A 168 -7.82 -5.55 16.35
CA VAL A 168 -8.66 -5.13 15.21
C VAL A 168 -9.60 -6.25 14.79
N LYS A 169 -9.15 -7.49 14.85
CA LYS A 169 -9.96 -8.69 14.60
C LYS A 169 -11.14 -8.83 15.59
N GLU A 170 -10.97 -8.41 16.85
CA GLU A 170 -12.09 -8.32 17.81
C GLU A 170 -13.19 -7.36 17.35
N VAL A 171 -12.84 -6.32 16.57
CA VAL A 171 -13.79 -5.33 16.03
C VAL A 171 -14.43 -5.80 14.74
N TYR A 172 -13.62 -6.26 13.77
CA TYR A 172 -14.09 -6.56 12.42
C TYR A 172 -14.23 -8.05 12.11
N GLY A 173 -13.69 -8.95 12.93
CA GLY A 173 -13.65 -10.40 12.68
C GLY A 173 -12.64 -10.76 11.57
N ASP A 174 -12.85 -11.94 10.95
CA ASP A 174 -11.93 -12.52 9.96
C ASP A 174 -11.97 -11.83 8.58
N ARG A 175 -12.70 -10.75 8.43
CA ARG A 175 -12.88 -10.00 7.17
C ARG A 175 -11.90 -8.85 6.98
N MET A 176 -10.96 -8.66 7.89
CA MET A 176 -9.99 -7.58 7.82
C MET A 176 -8.78 -7.93 6.97
N GLY A 177 -8.26 -6.93 6.28
CA GLY A 177 -7.01 -6.97 5.57
C GLY A 177 -6.12 -5.79 5.92
N ILE A 178 -4.85 -5.89 5.57
CA ILE A 178 -3.87 -4.83 5.77
C ILE A 178 -3.82 -3.96 4.52
N TRP A 179 -3.86 -2.63 4.71
CA TRP A 179 -3.39 -1.65 3.73
C TRP A 179 -2.01 -1.18 4.18
N TRP A 180 -0.98 -1.61 3.47
CA TRP A 180 0.40 -1.32 3.82
C TRP A 180 0.94 -0.14 3.03
N ASN A 181 1.22 0.99 3.70
CA ASN A 181 1.71 2.22 3.10
C ASN A 181 3.25 2.20 2.89
N TYR A 182 3.73 1.13 2.27
CA TYR A 182 5.09 1.01 1.75
C TYR A 182 5.04 0.15 0.48
N PRO A 183 5.65 0.61 -0.62
CA PRO A 183 6.64 1.65 -0.81
C PRO A 183 6.09 3.07 -1.15
N CYS A 184 4.91 3.44 -0.74
CA CYS A 184 4.32 4.76 -1.01
C CYS A 184 5.23 5.91 -0.54
N THR A 185 5.43 6.92 -1.39
CA THR A 185 6.28 8.10 -1.11
C THR A 185 5.58 9.44 -1.38
N ASP A 186 4.26 9.46 -1.55
CA ASP A 186 3.48 10.67 -1.81
C ASP A 186 3.59 11.75 -0.71
N TYR A 187 3.97 11.35 0.51
CA TYR A 187 4.21 12.22 1.66
C TYR A 187 5.70 12.61 1.86
N ILE A 188 6.61 12.09 1.03
CA ILE A 188 8.06 12.35 1.07
C ILE A 188 8.66 12.19 -0.33
N THR A 189 8.23 13.05 -1.25
CA THR A 189 8.45 12.93 -2.69
C THR A 189 9.92 12.98 -3.15
N GLU A 190 10.82 13.48 -2.29
CA GLU A 190 12.26 13.52 -2.54
C GLU A 190 13.00 12.20 -2.25
N LYS A 191 12.26 11.13 -1.87
CA LYS A 191 12.86 9.82 -1.56
C LYS A 191 12.22 8.71 -2.37
N LEU A 192 13.01 7.68 -2.63
CA LEU A 192 12.57 6.40 -3.15
C LEU A 192 12.48 5.37 -2.02
N ALA A 193 11.55 4.44 -2.14
CA ALA A 193 11.32 3.34 -1.22
C ALA A 193 11.57 2.01 -1.97
N LEU A 194 12.81 1.59 -2.06
CA LEU A 194 13.23 0.43 -2.85
C LEU A 194 13.48 -0.82 -2.02
N GLY A 195 13.30 -0.76 -0.70
CA GLY A 195 13.55 -1.88 0.20
C GLY A 195 12.49 -2.99 0.12
N PRO A 196 12.74 -4.12 0.80
CA PRO A 196 11.78 -5.21 0.90
C PRO A 196 10.61 -4.84 1.81
N ILE A 197 9.55 -5.64 1.78
CA ILE A 197 8.53 -5.64 2.86
C ILE A 197 9.22 -5.98 4.18
N TYR A 198 9.04 -5.10 5.15
CA TYR A 198 9.69 -5.18 6.46
C TYR A 198 8.73 -4.72 7.57
N GLY A 199 8.87 -5.31 8.77
CA GLY A 199 8.07 -4.92 9.93
C GLY A 199 6.68 -5.57 10.00
N LEU A 200 6.33 -6.49 9.11
CA LEU A 200 5.13 -7.30 9.21
C LEU A 200 5.45 -8.65 9.88
N ASP A 201 4.78 -8.95 11.00
CA ASP A 201 4.98 -10.21 11.71
C ASP A 201 4.60 -11.43 10.88
N LYS A 202 5.34 -12.53 11.02
CA LYS A 202 5.07 -13.80 10.32
C LYS A 202 3.73 -14.45 10.71
N GLY A 203 3.23 -14.21 11.92
CA GLY A 203 1.95 -14.76 12.39
C GLY A 203 0.71 -14.06 11.85
N LEU A 204 0.85 -12.97 11.09
CA LEU A 204 -0.28 -12.20 10.55
C LEU A 204 -1.16 -13.00 9.58
N GLU A 205 -0.65 -14.04 8.96
CA GLU A 205 -1.42 -14.97 8.10
C GLU A 205 -2.62 -15.61 8.81
N ASN A 206 -2.60 -15.69 10.14
CA ASN A 206 -3.69 -16.25 10.94
C ASN A 206 -4.68 -15.19 11.42
N GLU A 207 -4.36 -13.92 11.23
CA GLU A 207 -5.14 -12.80 11.77
C GLU A 207 -5.81 -11.97 10.69
N VAL A 208 -5.24 -11.91 9.48
CA VAL A 208 -5.74 -11.12 8.37
C VAL A 208 -6.05 -11.99 7.15
N ASP A 209 -7.01 -11.56 6.35
CA ASP A 209 -7.50 -12.29 5.19
C ASP A 209 -6.73 -11.92 3.90
N PHE A 210 -6.19 -10.70 3.81
CA PHE A 210 -5.50 -10.21 2.61
C PHE A 210 -4.57 -9.03 2.91
N LEU A 211 -3.64 -8.77 1.99
CA LEU A 211 -2.70 -7.66 2.02
C LEU A 211 -2.88 -6.80 0.76
N VAL A 212 -3.02 -5.49 0.95
CA VAL A 212 -2.96 -4.49 -0.12
C VAL A 212 -1.73 -3.63 0.11
N MET A 213 -0.90 -3.47 -0.90
CA MET A 213 0.26 -2.59 -0.86
C MET A 213 -0.04 -1.29 -1.60
N ASN A 214 0.37 -0.17 -1.03
CA ASN A 214 0.31 1.14 -1.66
C ASN A 214 1.69 1.46 -2.26
N PRO A 215 1.87 1.39 -3.60
CA PRO A 215 3.15 1.59 -4.25
C PRO A 215 3.50 3.08 -4.42
N MET A 216 4.75 3.35 -4.82
CA MET A 216 5.13 4.66 -5.36
C MET A 216 4.41 4.92 -6.69
N GLU A 217 4.38 6.19 -7.13
CA GLU A 217 3.99 6.56 -8.50
C GLU A 217 4.97 5.99 -9.56
N HIS A 218 6.17 5.63 -9.15
CA HIS A 218 7.22 5.01 -9.95
C HIS A 218 6.97 3.51 -10.11
N ALA A 219 6.16 3.13 -11.10
CA ALA A 219 5.67 1.75 -11.27
C ALA A 219 6.81 0.72 -11.39
N GLU A 220 7.83 1.00 -12.22
CA GLU A 220 8.94 0.08 -12.45
C GLU A 220 9.77 -0.14 -11.17
N LEU A 221 10.13 0.94 -10.48
CA LEU A 221 10.90 0.86 -9.23
C LEU A 221 10.10 0.22 -8.08
N SER A 222 8.78 0.36 -8.08
CA SER A 222 7.91 -0.29 -7.09
C SER A 222 7.91 -1.82 -7.21
N LYS A 223 8.27 -2.39 -8.36
CA LYS A 223 8.31 -3.84 -8.58
C LYS A 223 9.21 -4.57 -7.60
N ILE A 224 10.31 -3.96 -7.16
CA ILE A 224 11.22 -4.56 -6.16
C ILE A 224 10.45 -4.88 -4.88
N THR A 225 9.79 -3.89 -4.31
CA THR A 225 9.02 -4.07 -3.07
C THR A 225 7.77 -4.93 -3.30
N LEU A 226 7.07 -4.77 -4.42
CA LEU A 226 5.88 -5.56 -4.73
C LEU A 226 6.20 -7.05 -4.87
N ALA A 227 7.35 -7.41 -5.45
CA ALA A 227 7.81 -8.80 -5.54
C ALA A 227 8.05 -9.40 -4.14
N THR A 228 8.71 -8.65 -3.25
CA THR A 228 8.92 -9.11 -1.86
C THR A 228 7.60 -9.19 -1.07
N GLY A 229 6.63 -8.32 -1.36
CA GLY A 229 5.30 -8.36 -0.77
C GLY A 229 4.48 -9.57 -1.24
N ALA A 230 4.63 -9.96 -2.50
CA ALA A 230 4.04 -11.18 -3.02
C ALA A 230 4.63 -12.42 -2.35
N ASP A 231 5.95 -12.46 -2.18
CA ASP A 231 6.65 -13.55 -1.47
C ASP A 231 6.20 -13.64 -0.01
N TYR A 232 6.13 -12.51 0.71
CA TYR A 232 5.58 -12.45 2.07
C TYR A 232 4.15 -13.00 2.13
N ALA A 233 3.25 -12.52 1.25
CA ALA A 233 1.85 -12.92 1.28
C ALA A 233 1.64 -14.39 0.87
N TRP A 234 2.52 -14.94 0.02
CA TRP A 234 2.42 -16.33 -0.44
C TRP A 234 2.85 -17.34 0.62
N ASN A 235 3.89 -17.04 1.39
CA ASN A 235 4.39 -17.92 2.45
C ASN A 235 5.02 -17.10 3.60
N THR A 236 4.17 -16.43 4.36
CA THR A 236 4.54 -15.54 5.46
C THR A 236 5.49 -16.22 6.49
N ALA A 237 5.22 -17.48 6.82
CA ALA A 237 6.05 -18.23 7.80
C ALA A 237 7.50 -18.43 7.34
N ALA A 238 7.73 -18.66 6.04
CA ALA A 238 9.06 -18.88 5.49
C ALA A 238 9.74 -17.59 4.98
N TYR A 239 9.04 -16.46 4.99
CA TYR A 239 9.54 -15.20 4.46
C TYR A 239 10.84 -14.76 5.15
N ASP A 240 11.84 -14.44 4.34
CA ASP A 240 13.12 -13.85 4.72
C ASP A 240 13.33 -12.61 3.88
N TYR A 241 13.22 -11.43 4.47
CA TYR A 241 13.19 -10.17 3.76
C TYR A 241 14.48 -9.87 3.00
N GLU A 242 15.68 -10.24 3.52
CA GLU A 242 16.94 -10.02 2.80
C GLU A 242 17.04 -10.93 1.58
N LYS A 243 16.77 -12.22 1.76
CA LYS A 243 16.79 -13.18 0.65
C LYS A 243 15.75 -12.86 -0.43
N SER A 244 14.54 -12.47 -0.01
CA SER A 244 13.49 -12.06 -0.93
C SER A 244 13.87 -10.81 -1.71
N PHE A 245 14.53 -9.85 -1.04
CA PHE A 245 15.02 -8.62 -1.64
C PHE A 245 16.11 -8.87 -2.70
N GLU A 246 17.11 -9.67 -2.37
CA GLU A 246 18.17 -10.08 -3.31
C GLU A 246 17.56 -10.79 -4.51
N THR A 247 16.70 -11.78 -4.29
CA THR A 247 16.05 -12.55 -5.35
C THR A 247 15.22 -11.67 -6.27
N ALA A 248 14.42 -10.74 -5.71
CA ALA A 248 13.60 -9.82 -6.50
C ALA A 248 14.46 -8.92 -7.40
N ILE A 249 15.57 -8.42 -6.89
CA ILE A 249 16.49 -7.58 -7.67
C ILE A 249 17.19 -8.40 -8.76
N ASP A 250 17.65 -9.61 -8.45
CA ASP A 250 18.30 -10.50 -9.43
C ASP A 250 17.35 -10.82 -10.60
N GLU A 251 16.10 -11.15 -10.31
CA GLU A 251 15.10 -11.49 -11.32
C GLU A 251 14.69 -10.28 -12.18
N LEU A 252 14.57 -9.09 -11.57
CA LEU A 252 14.12 -7.88 -12.27
C LEU A 252 15.23 -7.24 -13.11
N TYR A 253 16.47 -7.27 -12.63
CA TYR A 253 17.57 -6.47 -13.21
C TYR A 253 18.71 -7.29 -13.82
N GLY A 254 18.78 -8.60 -13.61
CA GLY A 254 19.76 -9.49 -14.22
C GLY A 254 21.20 -9.00 -14.08
N GLU A 255 21.87 -8.68 -15.18
CA GLU A 255 23.26 -8.19 -15.15
C GLU A 255 23.44 -6.84 -14.40
N LEU A 256 22.38 -6.07 -14.23
CA LEU A 256 22.40 -4.83 -13.46
C LEU A 256 22.10 -5.03 -11.97
N ALA A 257 21.73 -6.24 -11.56
CA ALA A 257 21.33 -6.53 -10.19
C ALA A 257 22.34 -6.09 -9.12
N PRO A 258 23.67 -6.29 -9.26
CA PRO A 258 24.62 -5.84 -8.22
C PRO A 258 24.59 -4.31 -8.01
N TYR A 259 24.39 -3.55 -9.08
CA TYR A 259 24.33 -2.09 -9.04
C TYR A 259 22.98 -1.62 -8.47
N MET A 260 21.90 -2.27 -8.89
CA MET A 260 20.57 -1.97 -8.37
C MET A 260 20.46 -2.35 -6.89
N TYR A 261 21.06 -3.45 -6.46
CA TYR A 261 21.12 -3.83 -5.04
C TYR A 261 21.81 -2.74 -4.20
N THR A 262 22.98 -2.26 -4.64
CA THR A 262 23.68 -1.16 -3.98
C THR A 262 22.78 0.07 -3.85
N PHE A 263 22.15 0.49 -4.94
CA PHE A 263 21.25 1.66 -4.93
C PHE A 263 20.03 1.47 -4.03
N ALA A 264 19.33 0.36 -4.17
CA ALA A 264 18.12 0.06 -3.41
C ALA A 264 18.42 -0.15 -1.93
N ASN A 265 19.57 -0.75 -1.59
CA ASN A 265 20.03 -0.94 -0.21
C ASN A 265 20.19 0.38 0.55
N HIS A 266 20.57 1.45 -0.14
CA HIS A 266 20.69 2.81 0.41
C HIS A 266 19.42 3.65 0.28
N SER A 267 18.34 3.12 -0.30
CA SER A 267 17.07 3.80 -0.57
C SER A 267 15.87 3.02 -0.05
N SER A 268 15.97 2.48 1.16
CA SER A 268 14.95 1.58 1.74
C SER A 268 14.12 2.24 2.85
N ARG A 269 14.74 3.12 3.66
CA ARG A 269 14.10 3.71 4.84
C ARG A 269 13.44 5.04 4.53
N LEU A 270 12.18 5.17 4.88
CA LEU A 270 11.44 6.42 4.85
C LEU A 270 11.30 6.98 6.27
N VAL A 271 11.68 8.24 6.46
CA VAL A 271 11.52 8.97 7.72
C VAL A 271 10.99 10.36 7.42
N ALA A 272 9.75 10.61 7.80
CA ALA A 272 9.12 11.93 7.84
C ALA A 272 8.79 12.28 9.30
N GLY A 273 8.44 13.55 9.59
CA GLY A 273 8.22 13.98 10.98
C GLY A 273 7.12 13.17 11.73
N TRP A 274 6.19 12.56 11.02
CA TRP A 274 5.05 11.80 11.56
C TRP A 274 5.03 10.33 11.14
N ALA A 275 5.92 9.90 10.25
CA ALA A 275 5.97 8.55 9.69
C ALA A 275 7.40 8.02 9.67
N SER A 276 7.53 6.73 9.96
CA SER A 276 8.81 6.01 9.90
C SER A 276 8.53 4.57 9.52
N THR A 277 9.05 4.13 8.37
CA THR A 277 8.78 2.78 7.85
C THR A 277 9.91 2.28 6.96
N GLY A 278 9.92 0.98 6.64
CA GLY A 278 10.91 0.33 5.82
C GLY A 278 12.15 -0.15 6.59
N ARG A 279 12.90 -1.03 5.98
CA ARG A 279 14.18 -1.55 6.51
C ARG A 279 15.22 -0.42 6.61
N ALA A 280 16.11 -0.47 7.58
CA ALA A 280 17.22 0.49 7.68
C ALA A 280 18.06 0.50 6.38
N ASP A 281 18.47 1.69 5.95
CA ASP A 281 19.37 1.82 4.79
C ASP A 281 20.71 1.20 5.10
N ALA A 282 21.22 0.36 4.20
CA ALA A 282 22.54 -0.27 4.22
C ALA A 282 23.01 -0.65 5.65
N PRO A 283 22.34 -1.58 6.33
CA PRO A 283 22.59 -1.85 7.76
C PRO A 283 24.05 -2.24 8.04
N ALA A 284 24.69 -3.00 7.15
CA ALA A 284 26.10 -3.38 7.30
C ALA A 284 27.05 -2.18 7.20
N VAL A 285 26.74 -1.22 6.32
CA VAL A 285 27.54 0.02 6.17
C VAL A 285 27.37 0.91 7.39
N ARG A 286 26.16 1.00 7.94
CA ARG A 286 25.90 1.72 9.22
C ARG A 286 26.69 1.15 10.37
N GLU A 287 26.71 -0.19 10.51
CA GLU A 287 27.49 -0.86 11.55
C GLU A 287 29.00 -0.60 11.38
N LEU A 288 29.49 -0.64 10.13
CA LEU A 288 30.88 -0.31 9.80
C LEU A 288 31.21 1.14 10.17
N MET A 289 30.32 2.10 9.82
CA MET A 289 30.48 3.51 10.19
C MET A 289 30.53 3.69 11.73
N ASP A 290 29.60 3.08 12.45
CA ASP A 290 29.56 3.14 13.92
C ASP A 290 30.81 2.55 14.56
N THR A 291 31.30 1.43 14.02
CA THR A 291 32.53 0.78 14.48
C THR A 291 33.74 1.66 14.24
N THR A 292 33.83 2.23 13.03
CA THR A 292 34.91 3.17 12.66
C THR A 292 34.94 4.38 13.59
N MET A 293 33.78 5.01 13.78
CA MET A 293 33.65 6.19 14.66
C MET A 293 34.05 5.87 16.11
N LYS A 294 33.67 4.71 16.64
CA LYS A 294 34.05 4.27 18.00
C LYS A 294 35.57 4.07 18.13
N LYS A 295 36.22 3.44 17.14
CA LYS A 295 37.67 3.26 17.12
C LYS A 295 38.41 4.60 17.07
N VAL A 296 38.01 5.47 16.13
CA VAL A 296 38.61 6.82 16.01
C VAL A 296 38.46 7.61 17.31
N ALA A 297 37.27 7.59 17.94
CA ALA A 297 37.04 8.29 19.20
C ALA A 297 37.91 7.79 20.37
N ARG A 298 38.34 6.52 20.32
CA ARG A 298 39.23 5.91 21.31
C ARG A 298 40.74 6.03 20.96
N GLY A 299 41.08 6.62 19.82
CA GLY A 299 42.46 6.67 19.32
C GLY A 299 43.01 5.30 18.89
N GLU A 300 42.13 4.35 18.58
CA GLU A 300 42.48 3.02 18.08
C GLU A 300 42.70 3.06 16.55
N ASP A 301 43.49 2.11 16.02
CA ASP A 301 43.68 1.98 14.57
C ASP A 301 42.37 1.58 13.88
N ALA A 302 41.87 2.44 13.00
CA ALA A 302 40.67 2.25 12.20
C ALA A 302 40.96 2.16 10.68
N THR A 303 42.23 1.96 10.29
CA THR A 303 42.64 1.98 8.87
C THR A 303 41.83 1.00 8.01
N LYS A 304 41.61 -0.23 8.48
CA LYS A 304 40.86 -1.25 7.75
C LYS A 304 39.39 -0.87 7.53
N GLU A 305 38.76 -0.31 8.57
CA GLU A 305 37.36 0.12 8.52
C GLU A 305 37.20 1.32 7.58
N ILE A 306 38.16 2.26 7.58
CA ILE A 306 38.17 3.40 6.68
C ILE A 306 38.37 2.94 5.22
N GLU A 307 39.25 1.99 4.96
CA GLU A 307 39.45 1.41 3.63
C GLU A 307 38.17 0.73 3.15
N ALA A 308 37.49 -0.03 4.01
CA ALA A 308 36.21 -0.70 3.68
C ALA A 308 35.09 0.32 3.37
N LEU A 309 34.99 1.41 4.14
CA LEU A 309 34.04 2.51 3.85
C LEU A 309 34.33 3.19 2.52
N ASN A 310 35.58 3.46 2.21
CA ASN A 310 35.97 4.05 0.92
C ASN A 310 35.57 3.13 -0.23
N GLN A 311 35.80 1.81 -0.12
CA GLN A 311 35.36 0.84 -1.12
C GLN A 311 33.83 0.85 -1.31
N GLU A 312 33.06 0.94 -0.22
CA GLU A 312 31.62 1.03 -0.31
C GLU A 312 31.16 2.30 -1.04
N PHE A 313 31.72 3.45 -0.72
CA PHE A 313 31.41 4.70 -1.41
C PHE A 313 31.81 4.66 -2.90
N ASP A 314 32.94 4.05 -3.25
CA ASP A 314 33.34 3.85 -4.63
C ASP A 314 32.33 2.95 -5.37
N GLN A 315 31.82 1.91 -4.72
CA GLN A 315 30.75 1.05 -5.29
C GLN A 315 29.44 1.81 -5.49
N MET A 316 29.07 2.71 -4.57
CA MET A 316 27.87 3.56 -4.74
C MET A 316 28.00 4.47 -5.96
N VAL A 317 29.15 5.09 -6.18
CA VAL A 317 29.42 5.91 -7.36
C VAL A 317 29.35 5.07 -8.63
N LEU A 318 30.02 3.92 -8.65
CA LEU A 318 30.00 2.99 -9.76
C LEU A 318 28.58 2.50 -10.10
N ALA A 319 27.79 2.18 -9.08
CA ALA A 319 26.39 1.78 -9.23
C ALA A 319 25.56 2.89 -9.87
N ALA A 320 25.65 4.12 -9.36
CA ALA A 320 24.94 5.27 -9.89
C ALA A 320 25.29 5.55 -11.37
N ASP A 321 26.58 5.56 -11.72
CA ASP A 321 27.05 5.79 -13.09
C ASP A 321 26.60 4.66 -14.04
N THR A 322 26.67 3.41 -13.59
CA THR A 322 26.27 2.25 -14.39
C THR A 322 24.76 2.22 -14.64
N LEU A 323 23.96 2.44 -13.60
CA LEU A 323 22.50 2.49 -13.72
C LEU A 323 22.07 3.65 -14.61
N LYS A 324 22.64 4.83 -14.42
CA LYS A 324 22.38 5.99 -15.28
C LYS A 324 22.69 5.75 -16.76
N ALA A 325 23.72 4.95 -17.06
CA ALA A 325 24.10 4.64 -18.42
C ALA A 325 23.29 3.52 -19.08
N LYS A 326 22.71 2.62 -18.28
CA LYS A 326 22.14 1.36 -18.79
C LYS A 326 20.65 1.15 -18.51
N LEU A 327 20.06 1.84 -17.53
CA LEU A 327 18.62 1.74 -17.29
C LEU A 327 17.83 2.41 -18.42
N PRO A 328 16.63 1.91 -18.74
CA PRO A 328 15.71 2.56 -19.66
C PRO A 328 15.42 4.00 -19.23
N ALA A 329 15.21 4.90 -20.21
CA ALA A 329 14.96 6.31 -19.94
C ALA A 329 13.72 6.55 -19.06
N GLU A 330 12.75 5.66 -19.12
CA GLU A 330 11.54 5.68 -18.31
C GLU A 330 11.86 5.50 -16.80
N GLU A 331 12.74 4.53 -16.47
CA GLU A 331 13.19 4.32 -15.09
C GLU A 331 14.11 5.46 -14.61
N LEU A 332 14.96 6.00 -15.50
CA LEU A 332 15.87 7.10 -15.18
C LEU A 332 15.15 8.42 -14.88
N SER A 333 14.02 8.68 -15.51
CA SER A 333 13.22 9.91 -15.25
C SER A 333 12.73 10.00 -13.82
N HIS A 334 12.70 8.87 -13.10
CA HIS A 334 12.26 8.76 -11.72
C HIS A 334 13.42 8.82 -10.71
N CYS A 335 14.67 8.73 -11.17
CA CYS A 335 15.88 8.75 -10.34
C CYS A 335 16.59 10.12 -10.37
N SER A 336 16.12 11.07 -11.16
CA SER A 336 16.64 12.44 -11.29
C SER A 336 15.82 13.40 -10.43
#